data_efeaea0904c892d9db222e48650a53d1
#
_entry.id   efeaea0904c892d9db222e48650a53d1
#
_cell.length_a   1.000
_cell.length_b   1.000
_cell.length_c   1.000
_cell.angle_alpha   90.00
_cell.angle_beta   90.00
_cell.angle_gamma   90.00
#
_symmetry.space_group_name_H-M   'P 1'
#
loop_
_entity.id
_entity.type
_entity.pdbx_description
1 polymer ?
#
loop_
_entity_poly.entity_id
_entity_poly.type
_entity_poly.pdbx_seq_one_letter_code
_entity_poly.pdbx_strand_id
1 'polypeptide(L)'
;DLLIICTPSGLHCEQAIEAAKSYINICTEKPMALNVSDCKRMIQICKEKKVKLFIVKQNRLNTTLKDLKIKLEKNMFGKIGIISLNVFWHRPQTYYDQDSWRGTPELDGGALMNQASHYVDLLEWLFGPVKSVSAKIATIARNIEVEDTAVLNLKWEKGTLGTMAVTMITYPKNIEGSITI
;
A
#
# COMPACT_ATOMS: atom_id res chain seq x y z
N ASP A 1 26.33 -6.32 -3.83
CA ASP A 1 25.74 -6.30 -2.49
C ASP A 1 24.28 -5.85 -2.55
N LEU A 2 23.50 -6.14 -1.50
CA LEU A 2 22.10 -5.78 -1.36
C LEU A 2 21.85 -5.27 0.07
N LEU A 3 21.29 -4.07 0.19
CA LEU A 3 20.76 -3.53 1.45
C LEU A 3 19.25 -3.81 1.52
N ILE A 4 18.79 -4.33 2.66
CA ILE A 4 17.37 -4.48 2.97
C ILE A 4 16.98 -3.39 3.97
N ILE A 5 16.01 -2.55 3.61
CA ILE A 5 15.51 -1.45 4.42
C ILE A 5 14.17 -1.85 5.05
N CYS A 6 14.15 -1.95 6.38
CA CYS A 6 12.98 -2.33 7.20
C CYS A 6 12.70 -1.30 8.30
N THR A 7 13.10 -0.06 8.11
CA THR A 7 12.92 1.05 9.03
C THR A 7 11.50 1.64 8.95
N PRO A 8 11.12 2.63 9.77
CA PRO A 8 9.88 3.38 9.56
C PRO A 8 9.78 3.97 8.15
N SER A 9 8.56 3.98 7.60
CA SER A 9 8.30 4.27 6.18
C SER A 9 8.85 5.61 5.69
N GLY A 10 8.82 6.64 6.55
CA GLY A 10 9.35 7.97 6.22
C GLY A 10 10.86 8.03 6.04
N LEU A 11 11.60 7.02 6.50
CA LEU A 11 13.07 6.96 6.38
C LEU A 11 13.55 6.24 5.12
N HIS A 12 12.68 5.53 4.41
CA HIS A 12 13.05 4.68 3.27
C HIS A 12 13.76 5.47 2.18
N CYS A 13 13.27 6.67 1.86
CA CYS A 13 13.81 7.47 0.76
C CYS A 13 15.28 7.83 0.99
N GLU A 14 15.60 8.44 2.11
CA GLU A 14 16.95 8.92 2.38
C GLU A 14 17.94 7.76 2.51
N GLN A 15 17.54 6.67 3.18
CA GLN A 15 18.37 5.47 3.30
C GLN A 15 18.62 4.80 1.95
N ALA A 16 17.60 4.76 1.07
CA ALA A 16 17.77 4.24 -0.28
C ALA A 16 18.71 5.12 -1.12
N ILE A 17 18.62 6.45 -0.99
CA ILE A 17 19.51 7.37 -1.67
C ILE A 17 20.96 7.17 -1.23
N GLU A 18 21.22 7.03 0.07
CA GLU A 18 22.58 6.81 0.58
C GLU A 18 23.16 5.45 0.11
N ALA A 19 22.35 4.39 0.13
CA ALA A 19 22.76 3.10 -0.39
C ALA A 19 23.07 3.15 -1.90
N ALA A 20 22.24 3.86 -2.68
CA ALA A 20 22.46 4.03 -4.10
C ALA A 20 23.74 4.79 -4.41
N LYS A 21 24.06 5.86 -3.65
CA LYS A 21 25.34 6.60 -3.76
C LYS A 21 26.55 5.69 -3.52
N SER A 22 26.39 4.69 -2.66
CA SER A 22 27.41 3.67 -2.37
C SER A 22 27.38 2.48 -3.32
N TYR A 23 26.63 2.58 -4.44
CA TYR A 23 26.51 1.53 -5.48
C TYR A 23 25.96 0.18 -4.93
N ILE A 24 25.12 0.23 -3.91
CA ILE A 24 24.48 -0.94 -3.29
C ILE A 24 23.07 -1.10 -3.85
N ASN A 25 22.68 -2.31 -4.26
CA ASN A 25 21.30 -2.62 -4.63
C ASN A 25 20.39 -2.53 -3.39
N ILE A 26 19.13 -2.22 -3.60
CA ILE A 26 18.21 -1.89 -2.51
C ILE A 26 16.96 -2.76 -2.61
N CYS A 27 16.55 -3.33 -1.47
CA CYS A 27 15.23 -3.91 -1.27
C CYS A 27 14.58 -3.19 -0.08
N THR A 28 13.52 -2.43 -0.30
CA THR A 28 12.84 -1.73 0.77
C THR A 28 11.48 -2.33 1.07
N GLU A 29 11.10 -2.32 2.35
CA GLU A 29 9.75 -2.61 2.79
C GLU A 29 8.75 -1.60 2.19
N LYS A 30 7.48 -1.98 2.25
CA LYS A 30 6.36 -1.12 1.86
C LYS A 30 5.99 -0.11 2.97
N PRO A 31 5.43 1.03 2.61
CA PRO A 31 5.38 1.63 1.27
C PRO A 31 6.78 2.02 0.79
N MET A 32 6.95 2.21 -0.51
CA MET A 32 8.24 2.65 -1.07
C MET A 32 8.71 3.96 -0.45
N ALA A 33 7.80 4.93 -0.31
CA ALA A 33 7.95 6.18 0.42
C ALA A 33 6.53 6.71 0.74
N LEU A 34 6.45 7.77 1.55
CA LEU A 34 5.17 8.37 1.96
C LEU A 34 4.62 9.39 0.95
N ASN A 35 5.41 9.78 -0.03
CA ASN A 35 4.98 10.72 -1.07
C ASN A 35 5.60 10.38 -2.44
N VAL A 36 4.97 10.87 -3.50
CA VAL A 36 5.36 10.58 -4.89
C VAL A 36 6.70 11.20 -5.26
N SER A 37 7.04 12.36 -4.69
CA SER A 37 8.32 13.03 -4.96
C SER A 37 9.50 12.19 -4.49
N ASP A 38 9.41 11.60 -3.30
CA ASP A 38 10.43 10.72 -2.76
C ASP A 38 10.55 9.41 -3.54
N CYS A 39 9.43 8.82 -3.96
CA CYS A 39 9.47 7.67 -4.87
C CYS A 39 10.24 8.00 -6.17
N LYS A 40 9.99 9.16 -6.76
CA LYS A 40 10.70 9.61 -7.97
C LYS A 40 12.19 9.83 -7.70
N ARG A 41 12.56 10.42 -6.58
CA ARG A 41 13.97 10.61 -6.16
C ARG A 41 14.70 9.28 -6.05
N MET A 42 14.08 8.29 -5.37
CA MET A 42 14.64 6.94 -5.23
C MET A 42 14.88 6.28 -6.60
N ILE A 43 13.86 6.31 -7.47
CA ILE A 43 13.98 5.73 -8.82
C ILE A 43 15.09 6.43 -9.61
N GLN A 44 15.15 7.75 -9.58
CA GLN A 44 16.11 8.54 -10.33
C GLN A 44 17.54 8.23 -9.90
N ILE A 45 17.84 8.26 -8.61
CA ILE A 45 19.19 8.00 -8.11
C ILE A 45 19.63 6.55 -8.40
N CYS A 46 18.73 5.57 -8.24
CA CYS A 46 19.05 4.19 -8.56
C CYS A 46 19.37 3.99 -10.04
N LYS A 47 18.64 4.68 -10.94
CA LYS A 47 18.93 4.69 -12.38
C LYS A 47 20.29 5.32 -12.67
N GLU A 48 20.60 6.48 -12.09
CA GLU A 48 21.88 7.19 -12.27
C GLU A 48 23.07 6.35 -11.79
N LYS A 49 22.93 5.70 -10.64
CA LYS A 49 23.98 4.86 -10.05
C LYS A 49 24.00 3.43 -10.60
N LYS A 50 23.06 3.10 -11.51
CA LYS A 50 22.91 1.76 -12.12
C LYS A 50 22.74 0.64 -11.09
N VAL A 51 22.08 0.93 -9.99
CA VAL A 51 21.71 -0.05 -8.97
C VAL A 51 20.23 -0.44 -9.08
N LYS A 52 19.89 -1.63 -8.60
CA LYS A 52 18.52 -2.14 -8.62
C LYS A 52 17.77 -1.69 -7.38
N LEU A 53 16.49 -1.34 -7.56
CA LEU A 53 15.56 -1.00 -6.49
C LEU A 53 14.38 -1.97 -6.53
N PHE A 54 14.18 -2.69 -5.44
CA PHE A 54 13.08 -3.62 -5.24
C PHE A 54 12.18 -3.12 -4.11
N ILE A 55 10.87 -3.25 -4.29
CA ILE A 55 9.88 -2.92 -3.27
C ILE A 55 9.15 -4.20 -2.87
N VAL A 56 9.07 -4.46 -1.57
CA VAL A 56 8.37 -5.65 -1.05
C VAL A 56 6.86 -5.51 -1.30
N LYS A 57 6.30 -6.43 -2.08
CA LYS A 57 4.88 -6.57 -2.39
C LYS A 57 4.45 -8.03 -2.26
N GLN A 58 4.63 -8.59 -1.06
CA GLN A 58 4.47 -10.00 -0.79
C GLN A 58 3.08 -10.56 -1.12
N ASN A 59 2.01 -9.76 -1.05
CA ASN A 59 0.66 -10.22 -1.39
C ASN A 59 0.53 -10.65 -2.86
N ARG A 60 1.33 -10.10 -3.77
CA ARG A 60 1.39 -10.55 -5.17
C ARG A 60 1.91 -11.99 -5.30
N LEU A 61 2.55 -12.54 -4.26
CA LEU A 61 3.04 -13.92 -4.24
C LEU A 61 2.01 -14.92 -3.72
N ASN A 62 0.88 -14.46 -3.19
CA ASN A 62 -0.21 -15.33 -2.75
C ASN A 62 -0.77 -16.11 -3.94
N THR A 63 -0.87 -17.44 -3.78
CA THR A 63 -1.28 -18.36 -4.86
C THR A 63 -2.65 -18.01 -5.43
N THR A 64 -3.63 -17.70 -4.55
CA THR A 64 -4.99 -17.31 -4.98
C THR A 64 -4.97 -16.02 -5.80
N LEU A 65 -4.16 -15.03 -5.41
CA LEU A 65 -4.07 -13.77 -6.13
C LEU A 65 -3.32 -13.90 -7.46
N LYS A 66 -2.30 -14.78 -7.53
CA LYS A 66 -1.65 -15.13 -8.80
C LYS A 66 -2.62 -15.80 -9.77
N ASP A 67 -3.42 -16.76 -9.28
CA ASP A 67 -4.43 -17.43 -10.09
C ASP A 67 -5.50 -16.45 -10.58
N LEU A 68 -5.99 -15.58 -9.71
CA LEU A 68 -6.91 -14.50 -10.07
C LEU A 68 -6.32 -13.60 -11.16
N LYS A 69 -5.05 -13.20 -11.03
CA LYS A 69 -4.36 -12.38 -12.04
C LYS A 69 -4.32 -13.06 -13.40
N ILE A 70 -3.96 -14.34 -13.44
CA ILE A 70 -3.92 -15.14 -14.68
C ILE A 70 -5.32 -15.21 -15.32
N LYS A 71 -6.37 -15.44 -14.53
CA LYS A 71 -7.75 -15.51 -15.04
C LYS A 71 -8.25 -14.16 -15.58
N LEU A 72 -7.87 -13.06 -14.93
CA LEU A 72 -8.16 -11.70 -15.41
C LEU A 72 -7.46 -11.41 -16.74
N GLU A 73 -6.19 -11.76 -16.86
CA GLU A 73 -5.40 -11.59 -18.11
C GLU A 73 -5.97 -12.42 -19.27
N LYS A 74 -6.50 -13.60 -18.98
CA LYS A 74 -7.20 -14.47 -19.95
C LYS A 74 -8.65 -14.04 -20.22
N ASN A 75 -9.10 -12.93 -19.66
CA ASN A 75 -10.48 -12.41 -19.78
C ASN A 75 -11.58 -13.43 -19.40
N MET A 76 -11.30 -14.31 -18.43
CA MET A 76 -12.24 -15.38 -18.05
C MET A 76 -13.49 -14.86 -17.32
N PHE A 77 -13.46 -13.65 -16.78
CA PHE A 77 -14.59 -13.01 -16.09
C PHE A 77 -15.40 -12.10 -17.03
N GLY A 78 -14.97 -11.92 -18.28
CA GLY A 78 -15.60 -10.98 -19.19
C GLY A 78 -15.49 -9.53 -18.74
N LYS A 79 -16.55 -8.76 -18.91
CA LYS A 79 -16.59 -7.34 -18.52
C LYS A 79 -16.86 -7.21 -17.01
N ILE A 80 -15.88 -6.71 -16.27
CA ILE A 80 -16.02 -6.43 -14.84
C ILE A 80 -16.81 -5.13 -14.66
N GLY A 81 -17.94 -5.22 -13.97
CA GLY A 81 -18.82 -4.08 -13.70
C GLY A 81 -18.45 -3.35 -12.41
N ILE A 82 -18.18 -4.12 -11.35
CA ILE A 82 -17.89 -3.58 -10.01
C ILE A 82 -16.73 -4.32 -9.36
N ILE A 83 -15.97 -3.58 -8.54
CA ILE A 83 -14.92 -4.12 -7.65
C ILE A 83 -15.19 -3.57 -6.26
N SER A 84 -15.30 -4.45 -5.26
CA SER A 84 -15.41 -4.06 -3.85
C SER A 84 -14.24 -4.62 -3.06
N LEU A 85 -13.57 -3.78 -2.28
CA LEU A 85 -12.43 -4.14 -1.47
C LEU A 85 -12.65 -3.70 -0.03
N ASN A 86 -12.46 -4.64 0.92
CA ASN A 86 -12.60 -4.36 2.34
C ASN A 86 -11.35 -4.77 3.10
N VAL A 87 -10.90 -3.88 4.00
CA VAL A 87 -9.80 -4.12 4.95
C VAL A 87 -10.29 -3.72 6.34
N PHE A 88 -10.88 -4.66 7.04
CA PHE A 88 -11.43 -4.47 8.38
C PHE A 88 -10.55 -5.17 9.39
N TRP A 89 -9.55 -4.44 9.87
CA TRP A 89 -8.48 -4.97 10.69
C TRP A 89 -8.50 -4.41 12.11
N HIS A 90 -7.95 -5.17 13.01
CA HIS A 90 -7.78 -4.79 14.39
C HIS A 90 -6.37 -4.26 14.64
N ARG A 91 -6.29 -2.98 14.98
CA ARG A 91 -5.09 -2.34 15.51
C ARG A 91 -5.50 -1.60 16.77
N PRO A 92 -5.30 -2.21 17.98
CA PRO A 92 -5.63 -1.56 19.24
C PRO A 92 -4.73 -0.35 19.47
N GLN A 93 -5.10 0.53 20.40
CA GLN A 93 -4.27 1.68 20.76
C GLN A 93 -2.85 1.25 21.15
N THR A 94 -2.73 0.15 21.90
CA THR A 94 -1.43 -0.42 22.29
C THR A 94 -0.50 -0.74 21.12
N TYR A 95 -1.02 -1.03 19.92
CA TYR A 95 -0.19 -1.20 18.72
C TYR A 95 0.49 0.11 18.31
N TYR A 96 -0.21 1.22 18.45
CA TYR A 96 0.34 2.55 18.12
C TYR A 96 1.28 3.05 19.22
N ASP A 97 0.99 2.73 20.46
CA ASP A 97 1.79 3.15 21.64
C ASP A 97 3.14 2.43 21.76
N GLN A 98 3.35 1.33 21.01
CA GLN A 98 4.60 0.56 21.03
C GLN A 98 5.81 1.35 20.54
N ASP A 99 5.59 2.22 19.55
CA ASP A 99 6.66 2.99 18.91
C ASP A 99 6.17 4.39 18.59
N SER A 100 6.95 5.41 18.90
CA SER A 100 6.60 6.83 18.71
C SER A 100 6.37 7.25 17.26
N TRP A 101 6.80 6.45 16.27
CA TRP A 101 6.62 6.76 14.86
C TRP A 101 5.25 6.30 14.31
N ARG A 102 4.61 5.34 15.01
CA ARG A 102 3.32 4.79 14.55
C ARG A 102 2.22 5.83 14.67
N GLY A 103 1.38 5.90 13.66
CA GLY A 103 0.28 6.85 13.62
C GLY A 103 0.68 8.29 13.36
N THR A 104 1.94 8.56 12.97
CA THR A 104 2.41 9.89 12.56
C THR A 104 2.39 10.06 11.04
N PRO A 105 2.12 11.27 10.51
CA PRO A 105 2.14 11.51 9.07
C PRO A 105 3.54 11.40 8.46
N GLU A 106 4.60 11.75 9.21
CA GLU A 106 5.97 11.80 8.71
C GLU A 106 6.64 10.43 8.58
N LEU A 107 6.26 9.46 9.43
CA LEU A 107 6.97 8.18 9.49
C LEU A 107 6.08 6.96 9.20
N ASP A 108 4.77 7.04 9.42
CA ASP A 108 3.80 5.93 9.23
C ASP A 108 2.89 6.13 8.01
N GLY A 109 2.20 7.27 7.93
CA GLY A 109 1.36 7.66 6.81
C GLY A 109 -0.09 7.17 6.83
N GLY A 110 -0.57 6.59 7.94
CA GLY A 110 -1.96 6.22 8.15
C GLY A 110 -2.39 4.83 7.67
N ALA A 111 -3.66 4.52 7.88
CA ALA A 111 -4.23 3.21 7.58
C ALA A 111 -4.13 2.86 6.09
N LEU A 112 -4.36 3.81 5.19
CA LEU A 112 -4.25 3.61 3.74
C LEU A 112 -2.82 3.37 3.30
N MET A 113 -1.88 4.19 3.77
CA MET A 113 -0.48 4.15 3.34
C MET A 113 0.26 2.97 3.96
N ASN A 114 -0.01 2.61 5.19
CA ASN A 114 0.66 1.51 5.88
C ASN A 114 -0.10 0.19 5.74
N GLN A 115 -1.21 0.00 6.46
CA GLN A 115 -1.89 -1.30 6.55
C GLN A 115 -2.56 -1.69 5.23
N ALA A 116 -3.31 -0.79 4.62
CA ALA A 116 -4.05 -1.06 3.40
C ALA A 116 -3.23 -0.91 2.11
N SER A 117 -1.96 -0.47 2.18
CA SER A 117 -1.09 -0.32 1.01
C SER A 117 -0.93 -1.60 0.18
N HIS A 118 -1.02 -2.76 0.83
CA HIS A 118 -1.04 -4.05 0.14
C HIS A 118 -2.25 -4.21 -0.78
N TYR A 119 -3.41 -3.73 -0.34
CA TYR A 119 -4.66 -3.81 -1.08
C TYR A 119 -4.76 -2.74 -2.16
N VAL A 120 -4.25 -1.54 -1.89
CA VAL A 120 -4.11 -0.49 -2.92
C VAL A 120 -3.23 -0.99 -4.06
N ASP A 121 -2.11 -1.64 -3.75
CA ASP A 121 -1.24 -2.27 -4.73
C ASP A 121 -1.96 -3.37 -5.54
N LEU A 122 -2.77 -4.20 -4.89
CA LEU A 122 -3.54 -5.26 -5.56
C LEU A 122 -4.59 -4.69 -6.50
N LEU A 123 -5.24 -3.57 -6.18
CA LEU A 123 -6.19 -2.93 -7.10
C LEU A 123 -5.53 -2.56 -8.42
N GLU A 124 -4.38 -1.91 -8.38
CA GLU A 124 -3.66 -1.53 -9.59
C GLU A 124 -3.08 -2.74 -10.32
N TRP A 125 -2.46 -3.66 -9.58
CA TRP A 125 -1.85 -4.85 -10.15
C TRP A 125 -2.85 -5.78 -10.85
N LEU A 126 -4.05 -5.96 -10.28
CA LEU A 126 -5.08 -6.84 -10.82
C LEU A 126 -5.88 -6.17 -11.95
N PHE A 127 -6.27 -4.91 -11.78
CA PHE A 127 -7.29 -4.26 -12.62
C PHE A 127 -6.75 -3.08 -13.44
N GLY A 128 -5.47 -2.73 -13.26
CA GLY A 128 -4.83 -1.60 -13.94
C GLY A 128 -5.09 -0.25 -13.25
N PRO A 129 -4.64 0.85 -13.87
CA PRO A 129 -4.65 2.17 -13.24
C PRO A 129 -6.06 2.70 -12.97
N VAL A 130 -6.24 3.24 -11.77
CA VAL A 130 -7.45 3.94 -11.36
C VAL A 130 -7.47 5.33 -12.00
N LYS A 131 -8.59 5.69 -12.65
CA LYS A 131 -8.77 6.99 -13.31
C LYS A 131 -9.12 8.10 -12.33
N SER A 132 -10.01 7.81 -11.39
CA SER A 132 -10.44 8.80 -10.40
C SER A 132 -10.79 8.16 -9.07
N VAL A 133 -10.54 8.91 -8.01
CA VAL A 133 -10.81 8.55 -6.61
C VAL A 133 -11.57 9.69 -5.95
N SER A 134 -12.60 9.34 -5.18
CA SER A 134 -13.23 10.23 -4.21
C SER A 134 -13.22 9.54 -2.85
N ALA A 135 -12.62 10.16 -1.85
CA ALA A 135 -12.39 9.55 -0.55
C ALA A 135 -12.88 10.41 0.61
N LYS A 136 -13.26 9.73 1.68
CA LYS A 136 -13.42 10.30 3.02
C LYS A 136 -12.53 9.52 3.97
N ILE A 137 -11.77 10.23 4.78
CA ILE A 137 -10.89 9.67 5.80
C ILE A 137 -11.22 10.28 7.15
N ALA A 138 -11.01 9.54 8.21
CA ALA A 138 -11.24 10.01 9.58
C ALA A 138 -10.36 9.25 10.57
N THR A 139 -10.03 9.91 11.68
CA THR A 139 -9.50 9.29 12.89
C THR A 139 -10.66 9.18 13.87
N ILE A 140 -11.22 7.97 14.01
CA ILE A 140 -12.50 7.77 14.72
C ILE A 140 -12.26 7.31 16.16
N ALA A 141 -11.34 6.39 16.38
CA ALA A 141 -11.21 5.71 17.68
C ALA A 141 -9.77 5.58 18.20
N ARG A 142 -8.77 5.93 17.42
CA ARG A 142 -7.38 5.87 17.85
C ARG A 142 -6.84 7.26 18.18
N ASN A 143 -6.02 7.35 19.21
CA ASN A 143 -5.28 8.58 19.53
C ASN A 143 -4.01 8.62 18.68
N ILE A 144 -4.16 9.04 17.40
CA ILE A 144 -3.11 9.14 16.39
C ILE A 144 -3.35 10.36 15.51
N GLU A 145 -2.34 10.80 14.78
CA GLU A 145 -2.40 12.00 13.92
C GLU A 145 -2.96 11.71 12.52
N VAL A 146 -2.89 10.45 12.09
CA VAL A 146 -3.34 10.01 10.76
C VAL A 146 -4.69 9.29 10.84
N GLU A 147 -5.27 8.92 9.70
CA GLU A 147 -6.55 8.21 9.67
C GLU A 147 -6.44 6.76 10.16
N ASP A 148 -7.45 6.31 10.90
CA ASP A 148 -7.71 4.91 11.24
C ASP A 148 -8.82 4.29 10.39
N THR A 149 -9.56 5.11 9.65
CA THR A 149 -10.70 4.70 8.84
C THR A 149 -10.78 5.52 7.54
N ALA A 150 -11.09 4.84 6.44
CA ALA A 150 -11.24 5.44 5.12
C ALA A 150 -12.32 4.74 4.28
N VAL A 151 -13.05 5.52 3.48
CA VAL A 151 -13.98 5.02 2.46
C VAL A 151 -13.69 5.72 1.15
N LEU A 152 -13.53 4.93 0.08
CA LEU A 152 -13.16 5.42 -1.24
C LEU A 152 -14.15 4.91 -2.30
N ASN A 153 -14.54 5.80 -3.23
CA ASN A 153 -15.17 5.45 -4.49
C ASN A 153 -14.15 5.56 -5.62
N LEU A 154 -14.10 4.55 -6.46
CA LEU A 154 -13.08 4.37 -7.49
C LEU A 154 -13.73 4.25 -8.87
N LYS A 155 -13.04 4.75 -9.89
CA LYS A 155 -13.42 4.53 -11.29
C LYS A 155 -12.18 4.23 -12.11
N TRP A 156 -12.24 3.16 -12.89
CA TRP A 156 -11.17 2.78 -13.83
C TRP A 156 -11.39 3.36 -15.22
N GLU A 157 -10.33 3.42 -16.02
CA GLU A 157 -10.40 3.91 -17.41
C GLU A 157 -11.44 3.18 -18.25
N LYS A 158 -11.58 1.87 -18.07
CA LYS A 158 -12.54 1.02 -18.81
C LYS A 158 -13.99 1.17 -18.33
N GLY A 159 -14.25 2.08 -17.40
CA GLY A 159 -15.59 2.36 -16.87
C GLY A 159 -16.03 1.48 -15.71
N THR A 160 -15.24 0.51 -15.27
CA THR A 160 -15.48 -0.25 -14.03
C THR A 160 -15.57 0.71 -12.85
N LEU A 161 -16.55 0.50 -11.99
CA LEU A 161 -16.69 1.23 -10.73
C LEU A 161 -16.22 0.37 -9.56
N GLY A 162 -15.81 1.00 -8.47
CA GLY A 162 -15.44 0.25 -7.27
C GLY A 162 -15.52 1.05 -6.01
N THR A 163 -15.44 0.31 -4.92
CA THR A 163 -15.37 0.84 -3.55
C THR A 163 -14.20 0.22 -2.82
N MET A 164 -13.63 0.98 -1.90
CA MET A 164 -12.67 0.46 -0.92
C MET A 164 -13.04 1.01 0.46
N ALA A 165 -13.23 0.11 1.41
CA ALA A 165 -13.47 0.46 2.80
C ALA A 165 -12.34 -0.10 3.67
N VAL A 166 -11.74 0.77 4.48
CA VAL A 166 -10.60 0.46 5.34
C VAL A 166 -10.91 0.92 6.74
N THR A 167 -10.71 0.06 7.73
CA THR A 167 -10.74 0.47 9.13
C THR A 167 -9.80 -0.39 9.98
N MET A 168 -9.16 0.26 10.95
CA MET A 168 -8.24 -0.38 11.90
C MET A 168 -8.89 -0.58 13.29
N ILE A 169 -10.19 -0.33 13.40
CA ILE A 169 -10.88 -0.29 14.70
C ILE A 169 -11.77 -1.50 14.99
N THR A 170 -11.66 -2.57 14.19
CA THR A 170 -12.42 -3.81 14.47
C THR A 170 -11.99 -4.45 15.79
N TYR A 171 -12.88 -5.25 16.38
CA TYR A 171 -12.63 -5.94 17.67
C TYR A 171 -13.26 -7.34 17.65
N PRO A 172 -12.64 -8.32 18.27
CA PRO A 172 -11.32 -8.32 18.95
C PRO A 172 -10.15 -8.68 18.01
N LYS A 173 -10.40 -8.87 16.70
CA LYS A 173 -9.43 -9.34 15.70
C LYS A 173 -9.73 -8.75 14.33
N ASN A 174 -8.84 -9.03 13.37
CA ASN A 174 -9.13 -8.77 11.97
C ASN A 174 -10.40 -9.53 11.55
N ILE A 175 -11.35 -8.85 10.95
CA ILE A 175 -12.63 -9.42 10.51
C ILE A 175 -12.55 -9.81 9.04
N GLU A 176 -12.03 -8.91 8.20
CA GLU A 176 -12.08 -9.06 6.75
C GLU A 176 -10.83 -8.49 6.07
N GLY A 177 -10.40 -9.17 5.01
CA GLY A 177 -9.48 -8.67 4.02
C GLY A 177 -9.88 -9.31 2.70
N SER A 178 -10.71 -8.63 1.89
CA SER A 178 -11.37 -9.23 0.73
C SER A 178 -11.31 -8.33 -0.51
N ILE A 179 -11.41 -8.99 -1.67
CA ILE A 179 -11.65 -8.38 -2.98
C ILE A 179 -12.78 -9.16 -3.63
N THR A 180 -13.88 -8.49 -3.95
CA THR A 180 -15.03 -9.01 -4.68
C THR A 180 -15.09 -8.39 -6.07
N ILE A 181 -15.32 -9.20 -7.08
CA ILE A 181 -15.43 -8.79 -8.48
C ILE A 181 -16.68 -9.38 -9.12
#